data_2bf6dc460c3ccf8df55d286d33e4e919
#
_entry.id   2bf6dc460c3ccf8df55d286d33e4e919
#
_cell.length_a   1.000
_cell.length_b   1.000
_cell.length_c   1.000
_cell.angle_alpha   90.00
_cell.angle_beta   90.00
_cell.angle_gamma   90.00
#
_symmetry.space_group_name_H-M   'P 1'
#
loop_
_entity.id
_entity.type
_entity.pdbx_description
1 polymer ?
#
loop_
_entity_poly.entity_id
_entity_poly.type
_entity_poly.pdbx_seq_one_letter_code
_entity_poly.pdbx_strand_id
1 'polypeptide(L)'
;MLKSIAVVVGSYVLSIILVLATDPLLSHLFPGDFVKGRVPSDHALIASTGCFVVVSIFCAWLCARFAPGRAGLHVLWFFVIGEVMGIVATIPNWSKGWPHWYWLSWLLTWPVSCWIGLLAAGRRADSASA
;
A
#
# COMPACT_ATOMS: atom_id res chain seq x y z
N MET A 1 11.01 17.42 -13.16
CA MET A 1 10.08 17.70 -12.04
C MET A 1 8.68 17.15 -12.28
N LEU A 2 8.07 17.46 -13.42
CA LEU A 2 6.73 16.95 -13.75
C LEU A 2 6.69 15.42 -13.80
N LYS A 3 7.70 14.80 -14.42
CA LYS A 3 7.82 13.34 -14.50
C LYS A 3 7.96 12.69 -13.12
N SER A 4 8.72 13.32 -12.20
CA SER A 4 8.85 12.84 -10.81
C SER A 4 7.53 12.86 -10.07
N ILE A 5 6.78 13.96 -10.20
CA ILE A 5 5.45 14.09 -9.60
C ILE A 5 4.51 13.04 -10.20
N ALA A 6 4.52 12.87 -11.52
CA ALA A 6 3.69 11.90 -12.20
C ALA A 6 3.96 10.45 -11.73
N VAL A 7 5.23 10.10 -11.56
CA VAL A 7 5.61 8.75 -11.09
C VAL A 7 5.13 8.52 -9.66
N VAL A 8 5.37 9.46 -8.74
CA VAL A 8 4.98 9.32 -7.34
C VAL A 8 3.46 9.30 -7.20
N VAL A 9 2.77 10.28 -7.76
CA VAL A 9 1.31 10.39 -7.67
C VAL A 9 0.64 9.23 -8.41
N GLY A 10 1.13 8.89 -9.59
CA GLY A 10 0.61 7.78 -10.38
C GLY A 10 0.74 6.44 -9.66
N SER A 11 1.88 6.19 -9.03
CA SER A 11 2.08 4.97 -8.23
C SER A 11 1.14 4.92 -7.04
N TYR A 12 0.93 6.05 -6.37
CA TYR A 12 0.02 6.13 -5.24
C TYR A 12 -1.45 5.91 -5.67
N VAL A 13 -1.88 6.55 -6.74
CA VAL A 13 -3.23 6.36 -7.29
C VAL A 13 -3.43 4.90 -7.71
N LEU A 14 -2.44 4.29 -8.35
CA LEU A 14 -2.49 2.88 -8.71
C LEU A 14 -2.64 1.99 -7.47
N SER A 15 -1.93 2.31 -6.37
CA SER A 15 -2.05 1.55 -5.13
C SER A 15 -3.47 1.60 -4.57
N ILE A 16 -4.11 2.76 -4.62
CA ILE A 16 -5.51 2.91 -4.19
C ILE A 16 -6.43 2.05 -5.07
N ILE A 17 -6.27 2.13 -6.38
CA ILE A 17 -7.08 1.36 -7.33
C ILE A 17 -6.93 -0.15 -7.08
N LEU A 18 -5.70 -0.63 -6.90
CA LEU A 18 -5.43 -2.04 -6.67
C LEU A 18 -5.96 -2.52 -5.32
N VAL A 19 -5.84 -1.71 -4.28
CA VAL A 19 -6.41 -2.05 -2.96
C VAL A 19 -7.93 -2.13 -3.06
N LEU A 20 -8.57 -1.17 -3.71
CA LEU A 20 -10.02 -1.23 -3.92
C LEU A 20 -10.44 -2.43 -4.78
N ALA A 21 -9.60 -2.83 -5.72
CA ALA A 21 -9.85 -4.02 -6.55
C ALA A 21 -9.76 -5.32 -5.75
N THR A 22 -9.04 -5.35 -4.62
CA THR A 22 -8.99 -6.52 -3.76
C THR A 22 -10.28 -6.74 -2.95
N ASP A 23 -11.08 -5.70 -2.75
CA ASP A 23 -12.31 -5.79 -1.96
C ASP A 23 -13.33 -6.78 -2.55
N PRO A 24 -13.66 -6.74 -3.86
CA PRO A 24 -14.54 -7.75 -4.46
C PRO A 24 -14.00 -9.16 -4.35
N LEU A 25 -12.68 -9.33 -4.51
CA LEU A 25 -12.01 -10.62 -4.37
C LEU A 25 -12.16 -11.17 -2.96
N LEU A 26 -11.89 -10.32 -1.95
CA LEU A 26 -12.03 -10.70 -0.55
C LEU A 26 -13.48 -11.00 -0.18
N SER A 27 -14.43 -10.23 -0.71
CA SER A 27 -15.86 -10.48 -0.51
C SER A 27 -16.28 -11.84 -1.08
N HIS A 28 -15.67 -12.25 -2.18
CA HIS A 28 -15.94 -13.57 -2.77
C HIS A 28 -15.31 -14.70 -1.96
N LEU A 29 -14.08 -14.50 -1.45
CA LEU A 29 -13.37 -15.51 -0.66
C LEU A 29 -13.94 -15.65 0.77
N PHE A 30 -14.45 -14.55 1.33
CA PHE A 30 -15.02 -14.51 2.68
C PHE A 30 -16.47 -14.01 2.62
N PRO A 31 -17.41 -14.86 2.11
CA PRO A 31 -18.80 -14.46 2.02
C PRO A 31 -19.39 -14.12 3.40
N GLY A 32 -20.05 -12.96 3.49
CA GLY A 32 -20.66 -12.52 4.73
C GLY A 32 -19.77 -11.69 5.65
N ASP A 33 -18.47 -11.66 5.44
CA ASP A 33 -17.56 -10.82 6.26
C ASP A 33 -17.53 -9.36 5.78
N PHE A 34 -17.52 -9.14 4.47
CA PHE A 34 -17.48 -7.79 3.90
C PHE A 34 -18.87 -7.27 3.56
N VAL A 35 -19.78 -7.37 4.54
CA VAL A 35 -21.16 -6.86 4.41
C VAL A 35 -21.22 -5.46 5.02
N LYS A 36 -21.97 -4.56 4.37
CA LYS A 36 -22.14 -3.18 4.84
C LYS A 36 -22.69 -3.16 6.27
N GLY A 37 -22.03 -2.42 7.15
CA GLY A 37 -22.43 -2.29 8.55
C GLY A 37 -21.91 -3.38 9.48
N ARG A 38 -21.10 -4.32 8.97
CA ARG A 38 -20.51 -5.42 9.77
C ARG A 38 -18.99 -5.34 9.75
N VAL A 39 -18.36 -5.53 10.92
CA VAL A 39 -16.90 -5.66 11.00
C VAL A 39 -16.51 -7.06 10.54
N PRO A 40 -15.58 -7.19 9.56
CA PRO A 40 -15.11 -8.49 9.10
C PRO A 40 -14.42 -9.31 10.20
N SER A 41 -14.35 -10.62 10.01
CA SER A 41 -13.62 -11.51 10.91
C SER A 41 -12.12 -11.22 10.89
N ASP A 42 -11.39 -11.63 11.92
CA ASP A 42 -9.94 -11.46 12.01
C ASP A 42 -9.23 -12.10 10.81
N HIS A 43 -9.68 -13.28 10.37
CA HIS A 43 -9.11 -13.96 9.19
C HIS A 43 -9.26 -13.11 7.92
N ALA A 44 -10.44 -12.51 7.73
CA ALA A 44 -10.70 -11.65 6.57
C ALA A 44 -9.84 -10.38 6.63
N LEU A 45 -9.67 -9.79 7.82
CA LEU A 45 -8.84 -8.60 8.02
C LEU A 45 -7.35 -8.90 7.80
N ILE A 46 -6.87 -10.08 8.24
CA ILE A 46 -5.50 -10.53 7.99
C ILE A 46 -5.28 -10.72 6.49
N ALA A 47 -6.23 -11.32 5.78
CA ALA A 47 -6.15 -11.48 4.32
C ALA A 47 -6.12 -10.11 3.62
N SER A 48 -6.93 -9.16 4.06
CA SER A 48 -6.95 -7.80 3.55
C SER A 48 -5.60 -7.10 3.74
N THR A 49 -5.01 -7.22 4.94
CA THR A 49 -3.69 -6.66 5.23
C THR A 49 -2.61 -7.30 4.34
N GLY A 50 -2.68 -8.61 4.13
CA GLY A 50 -1.78 -9.32 3.22
C GLY A 50 -1.85 -8.78 1.79
N CYS A 51 -3.06 -8.60 1.26
CA CYS A 51 -3.27 -7.99 -0.05
C CYS A 51 -2.70 -6.56 -0.11
N PHE A 52 -2.93 -5.78 0.93
CA PHE A 52 -2.40 -4.42 1.04
C PHE A 52 -0.87 -4.41 0.99
N VAL A 53 -0.21 -5.32 1.72
CA VAL A 53 1.25 -5.42 1.74
C VAL A 53 1.78 -5.76 0.34
N VAL A 54 1.18 -6.73 -0.34
CA VAL A 54 1.60 -7.14 -1.69
C VAL A 54 1.44 -5.99 -2.67
N VAL A 55 0.29 -5.31 -2.66
CA VAL A 55 0.04 -4.16 -3.52
C VAL A 55 1.02 -3.03 -3.22
N SER A 56 1.29 -2.76 -1.95
CA SER A 56 2.20 -1.70 -1.52
C SER A 56 3.63 -1.95 -2.00
N ILE A 57 4.11 -3.18 -1.86
CA ILE A 57 5.45 -3.58 -2.34
C ILE A 57 5.53 -3.40 -3.86
N PHE A 58 4.53 -3.86 -4.58
CA PHE A 58 4.47 -3.75 -6.03
C PHE A 58 4.48 -2.29 -6.48
N CYS A 59 3.66 -1.44 -5.88
CA CYS A 59 3.58 -0.03 -6.26
C CYS A 59 4.85 0.74 -5.87
N ALA A 60 5.46 0.43 -4.73
CA ALA A 60 6.74 1.00 -4.34
C ALA A 60 7.85 0.59 -5.33
N TRP A 61 7.84 -0.67 -5.74
CA TRP A 61 8.77 -1.16 -6.76
C TRP A 61 8.57 -0.42 -8.09
N LEU A 62 7.34 -0.23 -8.54
CA LEU A 62 7.04 0.55 -9.75
C LEU A 62 7.51 1.99 -9.61
N CYS A 63 7.26 2.62 -8.48
CA CYS A 63 7.71 3.99 -8.21
C CYS A 63 9.23 4.09 -8.33
N ALA A 64 9.97 3.16 -7.72
CA ALA A 64 11.42 3.12 -7.79
C ALA A 64 11.92 2.81 -9.20
N ARG A 65 11.25 1.89 -9.89
CA ARG A 65 11.65 1.42 -11.23
C ARG A 65 11.54 2.52 -12.28
N PHE A 66 10.49 3.33 -12.21
CA PHE A 66 10.21 4.38 -13.18
C PHE A 66 10.65 5.78 -12.70
N ALA A 67 11.28 5.88 -11.54
CA ALA A 67 11.73 7.16 -11.01
C ALA A 67 12.82 7.78 -11.88
N PRO A 68 12.66 9.02 -12.35
CA PRO A 68 13.74 9.73 -13.03
C PRO A 68 14.77 10.21 -12.00
N GLY A 69 15.95 9.59 -11.98
CA GLY A 69 17.03 9.95 -11.05
C GLY A 69 17.02 9.10 -9.78
N ARG A 70 16.93 9.73 -8.62
CA ARG A 70 17.07 9.04 -7.32
C ARG A 70 15.82 8.29 -6.93
N ALA A 71 15.85 6.97 -7.09
CA ALA A 71 14.71 6.11 -6.72
C ALA A 71 14.32 6.23 -5.25
N GLY A 72 15.30 6.28 -4.34
CA GLY A 72 15.04 6.40 -2.91
C GLY A 72 14.25 7.65 -2.54
N LEU A 73 14.54 8.78 -3.19
CA LEU A 73 13.81 10.02 -2.95
C LEU A 73 12.36 9.92 -3.41
N HIS A 74 12.12 9.30 -4.56
CA HIS A 74 10.76 9.11 -5.09
C HIS A 74 9.94 8.17 -4.21
N VAL A 75 10.53 7.07 -3.74
CA VAL A 75 9.87 6.14 -2.82
C VAL A 75 9.62 6.81 -1.47
N LEU A 76 10.54 7.68 -1.01
CA LEU A 76 10.33 8.45 0.22
C LEU A 76 9.08 9.33 0.11
N TRP A 77 8.90 10.05 -1.00
CA TRP A 77 7.70 10.85 -1.21
C TRP A 77 6.44 10.00 -1.32
N PHE A 78 6.52 8.86 -2.01
CA PHE A 78 5.45 7.88 -2.08
C PHE A 78 5.06 7.41 -0.67
N PHE A 79 6.04 7.07 0.15
CA PHE A 79 5.84 6.67 1.55
C PHE A 79 5.17 7.79 2.35
N VAL A 80 5.68 9.01 2.29
CA VAL A 80 5.17 10.15 3.07
C VAL A 80 3.70 10.42 2.72
N ILE A 81 3.37 10.45 1.44
CA ILE A 81 1.98 10.68 0.99
C ILE A 81 1.07 9.59 1.54
N GLY A 82 1.45 8.33 1.37
CA GLY A 82 0.64 7.20 1.83
C GLY A 82 0.48 7.15 3.34
N GLU A 83 1.54 7.44 4.09
CA GLU A 83 1.49 7.44 5.56
C GLU A 83 0.61 8.57 6.08
N VAL A 84 0.75 9.77 5.55
CA VAL A 84 -0.09 10.92 5.94
C VAL A 84 -1.56 10.63 5.62
N MET A 85 -1.84 10.14 4.42
CA MET A 85 -3.21 9.80 4.03
C MET A 85 -3.77 8.65 4.86
N GLY A 86 -2.94 7.67 5.21
CA GLY A 86 -3.32 6.57 6.08
C GLY A 86 -3.68 7.04 7.49
N ILE A 87 -2.89 7.95 8.06
CA ILE A 87 -3.18 8.55 9.37
C ILE A 87 -4.48 9.36 9.30
N VAL A 88 -4.63 10.19 8.28
CA VAL A 88 -5.85 11.00 8.09
C VAL A 88 -7.09 10.10 7.96
N ALA A 89 -6.99 8.98 7.26
CA ALA A 89 -8.09 8.03 7.13
C ALA A 89 -8.37 7.27 8.43
N THR A 90 -7.35 6.99 9.23
CA THR A 90 -7.46 6.23 10.48
C THR A 90 -8.19 7.01 11.57
N ILE A 91 -7.91 8.30 11.70
CA ILE A 91 -8.48 9.14 12.77
C ILE A 91 -10.01 9.05 12.85
N PRO A 92 -10.77 9.31 11.76
CA PRO A 92 -12.24 9.25 11.84
C PRO A 92 -12.77 7.82 11.95
N ASN A 93 -11.99 6.80 11.60
CA ASN A 93 -12.41 5.41 11.64
C ASN A 93 -12.02 4.68 12.92
N TRP A 94 -11.22 5.32 13.77
CA TRP A 94 -10.68 4.70 14.99
C TRP A 94 -11.76 4.22 15.95
N SER A 95 -12.85 4.98 16.07
CA SER A 95 -13.95 4.69 17.00
C SER A 95 -15.14 3.97 16.35
N LYS A 96 -15.02 3.50 15.10
CA LYS A 96 -16.13 2.87 14.37
C LYS A 96 -16.28 1.36 14.61
N GLY A 97 -15.65 0.82 15.64
CA GLY A 97 -15.80 -0.59 16.02
C GLY A 97 -14.83 -1.55 15.32
N TRP A 98 -14.02 -1.09 14.40
CA TRP A 98 -13.00 -1.92 13.78
C TRP A 98 -11.83 -2.13 14.74
N PRO A 99 -11.15 -3.30 14.71
CA PRO A 99 -10.00 -3.54 15.58
C PRO A 99 -8.89 -2.50 15.35
N HIS A 100 -8.34 -1.97 16.44
CA HIS A 100 -7.25 -1.00 16.35
C HIS A 100 -5.99 -1.60 15.73
N TRP A 101 -5.73 -2.89 15.97
CA TRP A 101 -4.59 -3.59 15.37
C TRP A 101 -4.63 -3.57 13.83
N TYR A 102 -5.82 -3.58 13.25
CA TYR A 102 -6.00 -3.54 11.79
C TYR A 102 -5.45 -2.23 11.21
N TRP A 103 -5.86 -1.10 11.79
CA TRP A 103 -5.37 0.20 11.35
C TRP A 103 -3.88 0.36 11.61
N LEU A 104 -3.40 -0.06 12.77
CA LEU A 104 -1.98 0.00 13.12
C LEU A 104 -1.15 -0.90 12.21
N SER A 105 -1.65 -2.08 11.84
CA SER A 105 -0.94 -2.97 10.92
C SER A 105 -0.74 -2.32 9.55
N TRP A 106 -1.73 -1.62 9.04
CA TRP A 106 -1.62 -0.91 7.77
C TRP A 106 -0.58 0.21 7.85
N LEU A 107 -0.61 0.99 8.91
CA LEU A 107 0.35 2.08 9.11
C LEU A 107 1.79 1.58 9.31
N LEU A 108 1.97 0.44 9.96
CA LEU A 108 3.29 -0.15 10.22
C LEU A 108 3.84 -0.92 9.01
N THR A 109 2.98 -1.59 8.25
CA THR A 109 3.42 -2.36 7.08
C THR A 109 3.72 -1.48 5.88
N TRP A 110 3.15 -0.29 5.80
CA TRP A 110 3.40 0.64 4.70
C TRP A 110 4.87 1.01 4.55
N PRO A 111 5.58 1.50 5.61
CA PRO A 111 7.01 1.80 5.49
C PRO A 111 7.85 0.57 5.15
N VAL A 112 7.54 -0.58 5.73
CA VAL A 112 8.25 -1.83 5.43
C VAL A 112 8.06 -2.23 3.98
N SER A 113 6.84 -2.13 3.46
CA SER A 113 6.52 -2.43 2.06
C SER A 113 7.26 -1.50 1.10
N CYS A 114 7.30 -0.20 1.41
CA CYS A 114 8.04 0.78 0.61
C CYS A 114 9.54 0.45 0.57
N TRP A 115 10.11 0.08 1.70
CA TRP A 115 11.51 -0.32 1.80
C TRP A 115 11.81 -1.55 0.95
N ILE A 116 10.98 -2.59 1.07
CA ILE A 116 11.13 -3.84 0.31
C ILE A 116 11.02 -3.57 -1.19
N GLY A 117 10.05 -2.76 -1.62
CA GLY A 117 9.89 -2.39 -3.03
C GLY A 117 11.10 -1.66 -3.57
N LEU A 118 11.66 -0.75 -2.80
CA LEU A 118 12.88 -0.02 -3.16
C LEU A 118 14.07 -0.97 -3.31
N LEU A 119 14.27 -1.87 -2.36
CA LEU A 119 15.35 -2.86 -2.41
C LEU A 119 15.22 -3.79 -3.61
N ALA A 120 13.99 -4.23 -3.91
CA ALA A 120 13.74 -5.11 -5.05
C ALA A 120 14.09 -4.42 -6.38
N ALA A 121 13.76 -3.15 -6.51
CA ALA A 121 14.11 -2.36 -7.70
C ALA A 121 15.62 -2.16 -7.83
N GLY A 122 16.32 -1.89 -6.72
CA GLY A 122 17.77 -1.72 -6.68
C GLY A 122 18.51 -2.99 -7.08
N ARG A 123 18.13 -4.12 -6.50
CA ARG A 123 18.74 -5.41 -6.83
C ARG A 123 18.58 -5.77 -8.31
N ARG A 124 17.42 -5.48 -8.87
CA ARG A 124 17.16 -5.79 -10.28
C ARG A 124 17.98 -4.89 -11.20
N ALA A 125 18.12 -3.62 -10.84
CA ALA A 125 18.95 -2.67 -11.58
C ALA A 125 20.43 -3.10 -11.54
N ASP A 126 20.92 -3.50 -10.38
CA ASP A 126 22.30 -4.01 -10.21
C ASP A 126 22.52 -5.27 -11.05
N SER A 127 21.58 -6.21 -11.07
CA SER A 127 21.65 -7.43 -11.88
C SER A 127 21.69 -7.10 -13.38
N ALA A 128 20.93 -6.09 -13.81
CA ALA A 128 20.88 -5.67 -15.22
C ALA A 128 22.17 -4.97 -15.67
N SER A 129 22.88 -4.31 -14.73
CA SER A 129 24.15 -3.62 -15.03
C SER A 129 25.37 -4.53 -14.94
N ALA A 130 25.21 -5.70 -14.36
CA ALA A 130 26.27 -6.71 -14.28
C ALA A 130 26.28 -7.59 -15.50
#